data_b743ba2c3895a1b3e3db3e93b6bb1811
#
_entry.id   b743ba2c3895a1b3e3db3e93b6bb1811
#
_cell.length_a   1.000
_cell.length_b   1.000
_cell.length_c   1.000
_cell.angle_alpha   90.00
_cell.angle_beta   90.00
_cell.angle_gamma   90.00
#
_symmetry.space_group_name_H-M   'P 1'
#
loop_
_entity.id
_entity.type
_entity.pdbx_description
1 polymer ?
#
loop_
_entity_poly.entity_id
_entity_poly.type
_entity_poly.pdbx_seq_one_letter_code
_entity_poly.pdbx_strand_id
1 'polypeptide(L)' 'MYIVKDQFGYTIGVCNSFDNAVEVARKFTSKDPYVGKSAYVLEGGVDVFRTSVSNIED' A
#
# COMPACT_ATOMS: atom_id res chain seq x y z
N MET A 1 9.98 4.49 10.86
CA MET A 1 8.70 5.01 10.40
C MET A 1 8.42 4.53 9.00
N TYR A 2 7.20 4.12 8.75
CA TYR A 2 6.81 3.57 7.46
C TYR A 2 5.79 4.49 6.81
N ILE A 3 5.99 4.79 5.54
CA ILE A 3 5.09 5.64 4.78
C ILE A 3 4.42 4.81 3.71
N VAL A 4 3.09 4.89 3.65
CA VAL A 4 2.32 4.14 2.66
C VAL A 4 1.89 5.12 1.57
N LYS A 5 2.15 4.77 0.33
CA LYS A 5 1.82 5.63 -0.82
C LYS A 5 1.02 4.84 -1.84
N ASP A 6 0.23 5.55 -2.62
CA ASP A 6 -0.53 4.93 -3.70
C ASP A 6 0.29 4.90 -4.98
N GLN A 7 -0.31 4.41 -6.05
CA GLN A 7 0.40 4.26 -7.32
C GLN A 7 0.79 5.61 -7.94
N PHE A 8 0.18 6.68 -7.48
CA PHE A 8 0.51 8.02 -7.98
C PHE A 8 1.53 8.73 -7.10
N GLY A 9 1.97 8.10 -6.02
CA GLY A 9 2.96 8.69 -5.14
C GLY A 9 2.39 9.52 -4.02
N TYR A 10 1.07 9.55 -3.87
CA TYR A 10 0.46 10.28 -2.76
C TYR A 10 0.54 9.48 -1.47
N THR A 11 0.86 10.15 -0.38
CA THR A 11 0.93 9.50 0.92
C THR A 11 -0.49 9.21 1.43
N ILE A 12 -0.77 7.95 1.70
CA ILE A 12 -2.07 7.54 2.20
C ILE A 12 -2.01 7.10 3.66
N GLY A 13 -0.83 6.96 4.23
CA GLY A 13 -0.70 6.64 5.64
C GLY A 13 0.73 6.72 6.10
N VAL A 14 0.91 6.95 7.40
CA VAL A 14 2.21 6.94 8.04
C VAL A 14 2.06 6.11 9.30
N CYS A 15 2.91 5.10 9.45
CA CYS A 15 2.78 4.14 10.54
C CYS A 15 4.12 3.93 11.22
N ASN A 16 4.07 3.54 12.49
CA ASN A 16 5.27 3.29 13.26
C ASN A 16 5.74 1.85 13.15
N SER A 17 4.90 0.95 12.64
CA SER A 17 5.28 -0.45 12.52
C SER A 17 5.01 -0.93 11.11
N PHE A 18 5.80 -1.92 10.69
CA PHE A 18 5.64 -2.51 9.37
C PHE A 18 4.27 -3.17 9.23
N ASP A 19 3.84 -3.88 10.27
CA ASP A 19 2.57 -4.59 10.23
C ASP A 19 1.41 -3.62 10.00
N ASN A 20 1.42 -2.49 10.68
CA ASN A 20 0.38 -1.49 10.51
C ASN A 20 0.43 -0.89 9.11
N ALA A 21 1.61 -0.65 8.59
CA ALA A 21 1.76 -0.09 7.26
C ALA A 21 1.22 -1.06 6.21
N VAL A 22 1.53 -2.34 6.35
CA VAL A 22 1.03 -3.37 5.44
C VAL A 22 -0.49 -3.41 5.50
N GLU A 23 -1.05 -3.31 6.70
CA GLU A 23 -2.50 -3.33 6.85
C GLU A 23 -3.15 -2.14 6.15
N VAL A 24 -2.57 -0.96 6.28
CA VAL A 24 -3.08 0.23 5.60
C VAL A 24 -3.03 0.03 4.08
N ALA A 25 -1.92 -0.48 3.58
CA ALA A 25 -1.78 -0.72 2.14
C ALA A 25 -2.81 -1.72 1.65
N ARG A 26 -3.04 -2.79 2.39
CA ARG A 26 -4.00 -3.81 2.00
C ARG A 26 -5.42 -3.28 2.03
N LYS A 27 -5.76 -2.50 3.05
CA LYS A 27 -7.09 -1.90 3.12
C LYS A 27 -7.32 -0.95 1.97
N PHE A 28 -6.31 -0.19 1.60
CA PHE A 28 -6.41 0.73 0.49
C PHE A 28 -6.72 -0.01 -0.80
N THR A 29 -6.01 -1.11 -1.06
CA THR A 29 -6.18 -1.84 -2.32
C THR A 29 -7.43 -2.71 -2.32
N SER A 30 -7.87 -3.21 -1.16
CA SER A 30 -9.01 -4.12 -1.11
C SER A 30 -10.34 -3.41 -0.98
N LYS A 31 -10.32 -2.16 -0.57
CA LYS A 31 -11.54 -1.42 -0.30
C LYS A 31 -12.29 -1.03 -1.54
N ASP A 32 -11.55 -0.80 -2.60
CA ASP A 32 -12.08 -0.28 -3.84
C ASP A 32 -12.12 -1.40 -4.87
N PRO A 33 -13.21 -1.57 -5.59
CA PRO A 33 -13.30 -2.63 -6.60
C PRO A 33 -12.48 -2.35 -7.86
N TYR A 34 -11.90 -1.18 -8.00
CA TYR A 34 -11.16 -0.86 -9.20
C TYR A 34 -9.90 -1.67 -9.32
N VAL A 35 -9.73 -2.27 -10.48
CA VAL A 35 -8.52 -2.99 -10.83
C VAL A 35 -7.43 -1.96 -11.14
N GLY A 36 -6.20 -2.30 -10.80
CA GLY A 36 -5.07 -1.42 -11.10
C GLY A 36 -4.67 -0.51 -9.95
N LYS A 37 -5.42 -0.54 -8.88
CA LYS A 37 -5.07 0.23 -7.71
C LYS A 37 -3.93 -0.46 -6.97
N SER A 38 -2.95 0.30 -6.56
CA SER A 38 -1.81 -0.29 -5.86
C SER A 38 -1.29 0.64 -4.79
N ALA A 39 -0.57 0.06 -3.85
CA ALA A 39 0.02 0.81 -2.75
C ALA A 39 1.35 0.16 -2.39
N TYR A 40 2.24 0.95 -1.85
CA TYR A 40 3.53 0.44 -1.42
C TYR A 40 3.97 1.14 -0.15
N VAL A 41 4.83 0.45 0.60
CA VAL A 41 5.32 0.90 1.88
C VAL A 41 6.79 1.25 1.72
N LEU A 42 7.16 2.41 2.25
CA LEU A 42 8.53 2.90 2.21
C LEU A 42 9.07 3.05 3.62
N GLU A 43 10.30 2.66 3.79
CA GLU A 43 11.01 2.91 5.04
C GLU A 43 12.32 3.59 4.70
N GLY A 44 12.47 4.84 5.18
CA GLY A 44 13.66 5.60 4.87
C GLY A 44 13.87 5.83 3.38
N GLY A 45 12.79 5.89 2.63
CA GLY A 45 12.88 6.09 1.19
C GLY A 45 13.05 4.81 0.39
N VAL A 46 13.10 3.67 1.06
CA VAL A 46 13.28 2.38 0.39
C VAL A 46 11.95 1.63 0.37
N ASP A 47 11.60 1.10 -0.78
CA ASP A 47 10.38 0.33 -0.99
C ASP A 47 10.56 -1.04 -0.34
N VAL A 48 9.77 -1.32 0.71
CA VAL A 48 9.92 -2.57 1.46
C VAL A 48 8.71 -3.50 1.32
N PHE A 49 7.63 -3.03 0.73
CA PHE A 49 6.45 -3.86 0.54
C PHE A 49 5.58 -3.22 -0.54
N ARG A 50 4.92 -4.07 -1.33
CA ARG A 50 4.05 -3.59 -2.39
C ARG A 50 2.86 -4.52 -2.51
N THR A 51 1.68 -3.92 -2.72
CA THR A 51 0.47 -4.70 -2.96
C THR A 51 -0.36 -4.00 -4.02
N SER A 52 -1.17 -4.75 -4.72
CA SER A 52 -2.03 -4.20 -5.75
C SER A 52 -3.31 -4.98 -5.85
N VAL A 53 -4.35 -4.32 -6.32
CA VAL A 53 -5.61 -4.98 -6.62
C VAL A 53 -5.44 -5.72 -7.93
N SER A 54 -5.81 -6.99 -7.91
CA SER A 54 -5.73 -7.82 -9.10
C SER A 54 -7.10 -8.46 -9.33
N ASN A 55 -7.52 -8.48 -10.54
CA ASN A 55 -8.79 -9.12 -10.89
C ASN A 55 -8.60 -10.58 -11.27
N ILE A 56 -7.44 -11.06 -11.14
CA ILE A 56 -7.18 -12.46 -11.45
C ILE A 56 -7.51 -13.28 -10.26
N GLU A 57 -7.89 -13.74 -10.12
CA GLU A 57 -7.91 -14.33 -9.06
C GLU A 57 -7.70 -15.39 -8.98
N ASP A 58 -7.41 -15.48 -9.00
CA ASP A 58 -7.28 -16.03 -9.05
C ASP A 58 -7.21 -16.48 -8.90
#